data_bdc026ccf8ac167306dbf01f1dcc4e2f
#
_entry.id   bdc026ccf8ac167306dbf01f1dcc4e2f
#
_cell.length_a   1.000
_cell.length_b   1.000
_cell.length_c   1.000
_cell.angle_alpha   90.00
_cell.angle_beta   90.00
_cell.angle_gamma   90.00
#
_symmetry.space_group_name_H-M   'P 1'
#
loop_
_entity.id
_entity.type
_entity.pdbx_description
1 polymer ?
#
loop_
_entity_poly.entity_id
_entity_poly.type
_entity_poly.pdbx_seq_one_letter_code
_entity_poly.pdbx_strand_id
1 'polypeptide(L)'
;LEEARGVALVSLWPEQELGSWSERLVVPFMLVMLLVFLPHWMPGRRRSLGAANGQFMLFRRAAYEAVGGHGAVRGHLVDDVALARALRGRGEKVRNRNGRGWVVCRMYEDASGVWEGFSKNLRAGFEGSAVSFLAFHVVEFVWGLWPFLVLGAMGLAGAVGADPVAAGLAAGQAVLVLGMRVAIASACGQPWSTVLLHPFGQLAVFAIAANSWRVTAAGQVRWKGRSYSGS
;
A
#
# COMPACT_ATOMS: atom_id res chain seq x y z
N LEU A 1 -18.79 12.42 -14.35
CA LEU A 1 -19.05 11.69 -15.61
C LEU A 1 -18.26 12.28 -16.80
N GLU A 2 -18.04 13.60 -16.87
CA GLU A 2 -17.21 14.18 -17.95
C GLU A 2 -15.75 13.77 -17.91
N GLU A 3 -15.16 13.59 -16.72
CA GLU A 3 -13.79 13.09 -16.55
C GLU A 3 -13.60 11.64 -16.99
N ALA A 4 -14.68 10.88 -17.14
CA ALA A 4 -14.63 9.48 -17.60
C ALA A 4 -14.59 9.36 -19.14
N ARG A 5 -14.82 10.45 -19.89
CA ARG A 5 -14.75 10.41 -21.36
C ARG A 5 -13.34 10.07 -21.82
N GLY A 6 -13.21 8.97 -22.56
CA GLY A 6 -11.93 8.47 -23.07
C GLY A 6 -11.05 7.76 -22.03
N VAL A 7 -11.59 7.45 -20.84
CA VAL A 7 -10.91 6.64 -19.82
C VAL A 7 -11.44 5.21 -19.89
N ALA A 8 -10.53 4.22 -19.82
CA ALA A 8 -10.90 2.80 -19.87
C ALA A 8 -11.22 2.24 -18.48
N LEU A 9 -10.55 2.74 -17.46
CA LEU A 9 -10.75 2.36 -16.06
C LEU A 9 -10.66 3.58 -15.16
N VAL A 10 -11.68 3.79 -14.33
CA VAL A 10 -11.64 4.67 -13.17
C VAL A 10 -11.64 3.79 -11.93
N SER A 11 -10.61 3.90 -11.10
CA SER A 11 -10.52 3.24 -9.80
C SER A 11 -10.58 4.28 -8.69
N LEU A 12 -11.39 4.01 -7.66
CA LEU A 12 -11.48 4.85 -6.48
C LEU A 12 -10.71 4.21 -5.33
N TRP A 13 -10.08 5.07 -4.53
CA TRP A 13 -9.51 4.72 -3.24
C TRP A 13 -10.54 5.05 -2.17
N PRO A 14 -11.31 4.05 -1.67
CA PRO A 14 -12.36 4.28 -0.71
C PRO A 14 -11.84 4.84 0.61
N GLU A 15 -12.69 5.57 1.31
CA GLU A 15 -12.48 5.84 2.72
C GLU A 15 -12.48 4.52 3.49
N GLN A 16 -11.42 4.27 4.28
CA GLN A 16 -11.29 3.02 5.01
C GLN A 16 -11.96 3.15 6.38
N GLU A 17 -12.96 2.31 6.62
CA GLU A 17 -13.50 2.14 7.96
C GLU A 17 -12.53 1.29 8.80
N LEU A 18 -12.09 1.84 9.94
CA LEU A 18 -11.07 1.28 10.82
C LEU A 18 -11.69 0.99 12.20
N GLY A 19 -12.37 -0.12 12.32
CA GLY A 19 -13.11 -0.50 13.55
C GLY A 19 -12.21 -1.02 14.67
N SER A 20 -11.26 -1.91 14.32
CA SER A 20 -10.33 -2.53 15.27
C SER A 20 -9.00 -1.78 15.39
N TRP A 21 -8.26 -2.05 16.46
CA TRP A 21 -6.90 -1.50 16.64
C TRP A 21 -5.91 -1.98 15.59
N SER A 22 -6.04 -3.23 15.14
CA SER A 22 -5.17 -3.80 14.09
C SER A 22 -5.39 -3.14 12.74
N GLU A 23 -6.65 -2.79 12.41
CA GLU A 23 -6.98 -2.02 11.22
C GLU A 23 -6.34 -0.62 11.30
N ARG A 24 -6.46 0.08 12.44
CA ARG A 24 -5.86 1.41 12.66
C ARG A 24 -4.34 1.40 12.60
N LEU A 25 -3.74 0.29 12.98
CA LEU A 25 -2.29 0.12 12.99
C LEU A 25 -1.73 -0.11 11.58
N VAL A 26 -2.35 -0.97 10.77
CA VAL A 26 -1.75 -1.50 9.53
C VAL A 26 -2.39 -0.91 8.26
N VAL A 27 -3.72 -0.84 8.17
CA VAL A 27 -4.42 -0.42 6.95
C VAL A 27 -3.98 0.97 6.46
N PRO A 28 -3.79 1.99 7.32
CA PRO A 28 -3.31 3.30 6.89
C PRO A 28 -1.92 3.26 6.24
N PHE A 29 -1.08 2.32 6.66
CA PHE A 29 0.25 2.13 6.05
C PHE A 29 0.18 1.69 4.61
N MET A 30 -0.75 0.79 4.27
CA MET A 30 -0.94 0.35 2.90
C MET A 30 -1.32 1.50 1.97
N LEU A 31 -2.13 2.45 2.45
CA LEU A 31 -2.41 3.67 1.69
C LEU A 31 -1.16 4.54 1.50
N VAL A 32 -0.32 4.68 2.52
CA VAL A 32 0.96 5.40 2.38
C VAL A 32 1.85 4.74 1.33
N MET A 33 2.01 3.41 1.39
CA MET A 33 2.79 2.66 0.39
C MET A 33 2.26 2.89 -1.02
N LEU A 34 0.95 2.81 -1.20
CA LEU A 34 0.31 3.01 -2.50
C LEU A 34 0.44 4.45 -3.01
N LEU A 35 0.26 5.44 -2.14
CA LEU A 35 0.29 6.84 -2.52
C LEU A 35 1.72 7.35 -2.75
N VAL A 36 2.68 6.92 -1.96
CA VAL A 36 4.07 7.40 -2.03
C VAL A 36 4.88 6.62 -3.08
N PHE A 37 4.74 5.30 -3.11
CA PHE A 37 5.63 4.44 -3.90
C PHE A 37 5.04 3.97 -5.24
N LEU A 38 3.71 3.98 -5.41
CA LEU A 38 3.10 3.75 -6.70
C LEU A 38 2.77 5.09 -7.35
N PRO A 39 3.44 5.48 -8.43
CA PRO A 39 3.22 6.77 -9.09
C PRO A 39 1.91 6.77 -9.91
N HIS A 40 0.80 6.46 -9.24
CA HIS A 40 -0.54 6.41 -9.83
C HIS A 40 -1.03 7.77 -10.35
N TRP A 41 -0.41 8.87 -9.84
CA TRP A 41 -0.68 10.25 -10.30
C TRP A 41 0.09 10.60 -11.57
N MET A 42 1.15 9.87 -11.93
CA MET A 42 1.94 10.18 -13.12
C MET A 42 1.11 9.90 -14.39
N PRO A 43 0.96 10.90 -15.27
CA PRO A 43 0.38 10.67 -16.58
C PRO A 43 1.33 9.80 -17.39
N GLY A 44 0.85 8.71 -17.94
CA GLY A 44 1.68 7.85 -18.77
C GLY A 44 0.96 6.62 -19.28
N ARG A 45 1.45 6.11 -20.40
CA ARG A 45 0.99 4.87 -21.03
C ARG A 45 1.86 3.67 -20.66
N ARG A 46 2.87 3.85 -19.80
CA ARG A 46 3.77 2.74 -19.43
C ARG A 46 3.00 1.68 -18.64
N ARG A 47 3.07 0.44 -19.10
CA ARG A 47 2.42 -0.72 -18.47
C ARG A 47 2.81 -0.87 -17.00
N SER A 48 4.08 -0.66 -16.68
CA SER A 48 4.63 -0.77 -15.31
C SER A 48 4.02 0.19 -14.30
N LEU A 49 3.37 1.27 -14.75
CA LEU A 49 2.74 2.27 -13.88
C LEU A 49 1.23 2.03 -13.72
N GLY A 50 0.70 0.91 -14.18
CA GLY A 50 -0.69 0.54 -13.97
C GLY A 50 -0.93 0.22 -12.50
N ALA A 51 -1.78 1.03 -11.85
CA ALA A 51 -2.29 0.77 -10.51
C ALA A 51 -3.79 0.96 -10.50
N ALA A 52 -4.50 0.13 -9.75
CA ALA A 52 -5.91 0.28 -9.44
C ALA A 52 -6.14 -0.29 -8.04
N ASN A 53 -7.27 0.09 -7.43
CA ASN A 53 -7.73 -0.49 -6.18
C ASN A 53 -8.96 -1.34 -6.47
N GLY A 54 -8.86 -2.65 -6.22
CA GLY A 54 -9.92 -3.63 -6.46
C GLY A 54 -11.20 -3.40 -5.65
N GLN A 55 -11.15 -2.55 -4.63
CA GLN A 55 -12.33 -2.19 -3.83
C GLN A 55 -13.38 -1.40 -4.63
N PHE A 56 -12.93 -0.64 -5.65
CA PHE A 56 -13.83 0.02 -6.59
C PHE A 56 -13.16 0.21 -7.95
N MET A 57 -13.70 -0.44 -8.97
CA MET A 57 -13.25 -0.33 -10.36
C MET A 57 -14.44 -0.15 -11.30
N LEU A 58 -14.45 0.93 -12.07
CA LEU A 58 -15.43 1.21 -13.10
C LEU A 58 -14.77 1.15 -14.48
N PHE A 59 -15.18 0.18 -15.28
CA PHE A 59 -14.60 -0.05 -16.60
C PHE A 59 -15.51 0.46 -17.72
N ARG A 60 -14.91 0.97 -18.79
CA ARG A 60 -15.56 1.03 -20.09
C ARG A 60 -15.65 -0.38 -20.65
N ARG A 61 -16.87 -0.87 -20.93
CA ARG A 61 -17.13 -2.25 -21.31
C ARG A 61 -16.23 -2.75 -22.43
N ALA A 62 -16.14 -2.01 -23.55
CA ALA A 62 -15.31 -2.40 -24.68
C ALA A 62 -13.82 -2.56 -24.32
N ALA A 63 -13.28 -1.71 -23.43
CA ALA A 63 -11.90 -1.80 -22.98
C ALA A 63 -11.67 -3.01 -22.07
N TYR A 64 -12.65 -3.30 -21.20
CA TYR A 64 -12.62 -4.48 -20.33
C TYR A 64 -12.64 -5.80 -21.13
N GLU A 65 -13.54 -5.89 -22.11
CA GLU A 65 -13.64 -7.05 -22.99
C GLU A 65 -12.37 -7.23 -23.86
N ALA A 66 -11.80 -6.12 -24.34
CA ALA A 66 -10.58 -6.14 -25.15
C ALA A 66 -9.34 -6.68 -24.42
N VAL A 67 -9.27 -6.60 -23.08
CA VAL A 67 -8.19 -7.20 -22.28
C VAL A 67 -8.55 -8.59 -21.76
N GLY A 68 -9.72 -9.14 -22.10
CA GLY A 68 -10.19 -10.46 -21.64
C GLY A 68 -10.77 -10.43 -20.21
N GLY A 69 -10.98 -9.24 -19.63
CA GLY A 69 -11.58 -9.04 -18.31
C GLY A 69 -10.86 -9.79 -17.19
N HIS A 70 -11.58 -10.09 -16.11
CA HIS A 70 -11.03 -10.83 -14.96
C HIS A 70 -10.62 -12.27 -15.35
N GLY A 71 -11.16 -12.83 -16.45
CA GLY A 71 -10.76 -14.14 -16.95
C GLY A 71 -9.28 -14.21 -17.32
N ALA A 72 -8.75 -13.15 -17.93
CA ALA A 72 -7.36 -13.08 -18.37
C ALA A 72 -6.34 -12.96 -17.21
N VAL A 73 -6.80 -12.53 -16.03
CA VAL A 73 -5.95 -12.32 -14.84
C VAL A 73 -6.27 -13.29 -13.70
N ARG A 74 -7.00 -14.35 -13.97
CA ARG A 74 -7.51 -15.31 -12.98
C ARG A 74 -6.44 -15.93 -12.07
N GLY A 75 -5.19 -16.02 -12.55
CA GLY A 75 -4.06 -16.55 -11.78
C GLY A 75 -3.31 -15.51 -10.97
N HIS A 76 -3.64 -14.22 -11.11
CA HIS A 76 -2.92 -13.15 -10.41
C HIS A 76 -3.52 -12.93 -9.01
N LEU A 77 -2.65 -12.82 -8.01
CA LEU A 77 -3.06 -12.50 -6.62
C LEU A 77 -3.55 -11.07 -6.47
N VAL A 78 -3.04 -10.16 -7.32
CA VAL A 78 -3.35 -8.72 -7.35
C VAL A 78 -3.95 -8.43 -8.72
N ASP A 79 -5.18 -8.91 -8.92
CA ASP A 79 -5.90 -8.88 -10.19
C ASP A 79 -6.26 -7.45 -10.66
N ASP A 80 -6.52 -6.55 -9.73
CA ASP A 80 -6.78 -5.13 -9.97
C ASP A 80 -5.58 -4.43 -10.64
N VAL A 81 -4.38 -4.63 -10.11
CA VAL A 81 -3.15 -4.11 -10.69
C VAL A 81 -2.87 -4.77 -12.05
N ALA A 82 -3.09 -6.08 -12.16
CA ALA A 82 -2.89 -6.81 -13.42
C ALA A 82 -3.82 -6.28 -14.52
N LEU A 83 -5.10 -6.04 -14.23
CA LEU A 83 -6.06 -5.43 -15.17
C LEU A 83 -5.66 -4.00 -15.56
N ALA A 84 -5.26 -3.17 -14.59
CA ALA A 84 -4.82 -1.82 -14.86
C ALA A 84 -3.59 -1.80 -15.78
N ARG A 85 -2.64 -2.70 -15.57
CA ARG A 85 -1.44 -2.86 -16.41
C ARG A 85 -1.77 -3.40 -17.81
N ALA A 86 -2.70 -4.34 -17.92
CA ALA A 86 -3.16 -4.84 -19.21
C ALA A 86 -3.78 -3.72 -20.05
N LEU A 87 -4.65 -2.90 -19.46
CA LEU A 87 -5.23 -1.74 -20.11
C LEU A 87 -4.16 -0.71 -20.54
N ARG A 88 -3.25 -0.37 -19.65
CA ARG A 88 -2.15 0.55 -19.98
C ARG A 88 -1.21 0.01 -21.06
N GLY A 89 -0.97 -1.31 -21.08
CA GLY A 89 -0.20 -1.97 -22.12
C GLY A 89 -0.81 -1.83 -23.52
N ARG A 90 -2.12 -1.61 -23.61
CA ARG A 90 -2.86 -1.31 -24.85
C ARG A 90 -2.96 0.20 -25.16
N GLY A 91 -2.33 1.04 -24.36
CA GLY A 91 -2.39 2.48 -24.51
C GLY A 91 -3.65 3.12 -23.94
N GLU A 92 -4.45 2.36 -23.22
CA GLU A 92 -5.68 2.84 -22.59
C GLU A 92 -5.39 3.72 -21.36
N LYS A 93 -6.29 4.66 -21.09
CA LYS A 93 -6.17 5.55 -19.92
C LYS A 93 -6.79 4.90 -18.69
N VAL A 94 -5.99 4.79 -17.62
CA VAL A 94 -6.42 4.37 -16.29
C VAL A 94 -6.30 5.56 -15.34
N ARG A 95 -7.34 5.87 -14.60
CA ARG A 95 -7.37 6.97 -13.62
C ARG A 95 -7.70 6.46 -12.22
N ASN A 96 -6.91 6.89 -11.26
CA ASN A 96 -7.20 6.71 -9.84
C ASN A 96 -7.69 8.03 -9.24
N ARG A 97 -8.68 7.94 -8.34
CA ARG A 97 -9.27 9.08 -7.65
C ARG A 97 -9.46 8.77 -6.18
N ASN A 98 -9.38 9.79 -5.35
CA ASN A 98 -9.79 9.68 -3.97
C ASN A 98 -11.31 9.46 -3.93
N GLY A 99 -11.74 8.37 -3.27
CA GLY A 99 -13.14 7.98 -3.14
C GLY A 99 -13.79 8.45 -1.83
N ARG A 100 -13.09 9.26 -1.01
CA ARG A 100 -13.63 9.78 0.24
C ARG A 100 -14.95 10.51 0.00
N GLY A 101 -15.94 10.22 0.85
CA GLY A 101 -17.30 10.76 0.74
C GLY A 101 -18.17 10.12 -0.36
N TRP A 102 -17.62 9.19 -1.16
CA TRP A 102 -18.32 8.48 -2.22
C TRP A 102 -18.43 6.98 -1.95
N VAL A 103 -17.35 6.39 -1.48
CA VAL A 103 -17.25 4.96 -1.21
C VAL A 103 -16.55 4.75 0.11
N VAL A 104 -17.16 3.97 1.00
CA VAL A 104 -16.58 3.50 2.25
C VAL A 104 -16.35 2.00 2.15
N CYS A 105 -15.20 1.52 2.61
CA CYS A 105 -14.86 0.11 2.62
C CYS A 105 -14.23 -0.27 3.96
N ARG A 106 -14.74 -1.31 4.60
CA ARG A 106 -14.07 -2.01 5.68
C ARG A 106 -13.40 -3.24 5.12
N MET A 107 -12.08 -3.20 4.98
CA MET A 107 -11.32 -4.24 4.29
C MET A 107 -11.18 -5.51 5.14
N TYR A 108 -10.96 -5.34 6.43
CA TYR A 108 -10.75 -6.39 7.42
C TYR A 108 -11.50 -6.04 8.71
N GLU A 109 -11.82 -7.04 9.53
CA GLU A 109 -12.54 -6.83 10.77
C GLU A 109 -11.65 -7.06 12.00
N ASP A 110 -10.59 -7.86 11.86
CA ASP A 110 -9.72 -8.28 12.95
C ASP A 110 -8.25 -8.40 12.54
N ALA A 111 -7.40 -8.74 13.53
CA ALA A 111 -5.96 -8.88 13.35
C ALA A 111 -5.59 -10.05 12.43
N SER A 112 -6.36 -11.13 12.45
CA SER A 112 -6.13 -12.30 11.59
C SER A 112 -6.34 -11.94 10.13
N GLY A 113 -7.47 -11.31 9.82
CA GLY A 113 -7.78 -10.85 8.47
C GLY A 113 -6.76 -9.85 7.93
N VAL A 114 -6.31 -8.90 8.77
CA VAL A 114 -5.24 -7.94 8.43
C VAL A 114 -3.94 -8.68 8.12
N TRP A 115 -3.54 -9.60 8.99
CA TRP A 115 -2.30 -10.37 8.84
C TRP A 115 -2.29 -11.24 7.59
N GLU A 116 -3.34 -12.05 7.41
CA GLU A 116 -3.44 -12.97 6.27
C GLU A 116 -3.55 -12.21 4.93
N GLY A 117 -4.41 -11.21 4.89
CA GLY A 117 -4.65 -10.45 3.67
C GLY A 117 -3.43 -9.69 3.18
N PHE A 118 -2.71 -9.00 4.06
CA PHE A 118 -1.50 -8.28 3.67
C PHE A 118 -0.30 -9.20 3.47
N SER A 119 -0.17 -10.29 4.24
CA SER A 119 0.88 -11.30 3.99
C SER A 119 0.76 -11.93 2.61
N LYS A 120 -0.46 -12.13 2.12
CA LYS A 120 -0.71 -12.61 0.76
C LYS A 120 -0.28 -11.58 -0.30
N ASN A 121 -0.65 -10.31 -0.10
CA ASN A 121 -0.57 -9.29 -1.14
C ASN A 121 0.81 -8.64 -1.25
N LEU A 122 1.53 -8.49 -0.12
CA LEU A 122 2.68 -7.61 -0.05
C LEU A 122 3.81 -8.06 -0.99
N ARG A 123 4.19 -9.33 -0.96
CA ARG A 123 5.22 -9.87 -1.86
C ARG A 123 4.73 -9.97 -3.31
N ALA A 124 3.45 -10.33 -3.52
CA ALA A 124 2.86 -10.44 -4.84
C ALA A 124 2.84 -9.10 -5.59
N GLY A 125 2.70 -7.98 -4.89
CA GLY A 125 2.74 -6.64 -5.48
C GLY A 125 4.05 -6.29 -6.19
N PHE A 126 5.14 -7.01 -5.89
CA PHE A 126 6.46 -6.83 -6.52
C PHE A 126 6.75 -7.79 -7.68
N GLU A 127 5.74 -8.49 -8.20
CA GLU A 127 5.85 -9.36 -9.39
C GLU A 127 7.03 -10.34 -9.35
N GLY A 128 7.27 -10.98 -8.20
CA GLY A 128 8.35 -11.94 -8.05
C GLY A 128 9.75 -11.32 -7.81
N SER A 129 9.94 -10.02 -8.02
CA SER A 129 11.24 -9.37 -7.83
C SER A 129 11.64 -9.29 -6.35
N ALA A 130 12.58 -10.14 -5.93
CA ALA A 130 13.17 -10.13 -4.59
C ALA A 130 13.93 -8.82 -4.32
N VAL A 131 14.67 -8.36 -5.31
CA VAL A 131 15.50 -7.14 -5.19
C VAL A 131 14.62 -5.92 -4.96
N SER A 132 13.55 -5.75 -5.77
CA SER A 132 12.61 -4.63 -5.61
C SER A 132 11.90 -4.66 -4.27
N PHE A 133 11.50 -5.86 -3.80
CA PHE A 133 10.87 -6.03 -2.50
C PHE A 133 11.80 -5.62 -1.36
N LEU A 134 13.05 -6.12 -1.34
CA LEU A 134 14.04 -5.79 -0.31
C LEU A 134 14.43 -4.32 -0.36
N ALA A 135 14.74 -3.79 -1.54
CA ALA A 135 15.11 -2.39 -1.71
C ALA A 135 14.00 -1.44 -1.19
N PHE A 136 12.75 -1.77 -1.51
CA PHE A 136 11.59 -1.02 -1.00
C PHE A 136 11.57 -0.99 0.52
N HIS A 137 11.69 -2.14 1.19
CA HIS A 137 11.64 -2.22 2.65
C HIS A 137 12.85 -1.59 3.34
N VAL A 138 14.03 -1.59 2.69
CA VAL A 138 15.20 -0.83 3.17
C VAL A 138 14.92 0.68 3.13
N VAL A 139 14.39 1.18 2.02
CA VAL A 139 14.00 2.60 1.91
C VAL A 139 12.93 2.94 2.96
N GLU A 140 11.93 2.10 3.10
CA GLU A 140 10.87 2.26 4.08
C GLU A 140 11.39 2.25 5.53
N PHE A 141 12.37 1.39 5.84
CA PHE A 141 13.03 1.37 7.14
C PHE A 141 13.77 2.66 7.43
N VAL A 142 14.63 3.08 6.50
CA VAL A 142 15.45 4.30 6.66
C VAL A 142 14.57 5.54 6.74
N TRP A 143 13.53 5.62 5.90
CA TRP A 143 12.63 6.76 5.88
C TRP A 143 11.65 6.75 7.05
N GLY A 144 10.96 5.64 7.28
CA GLY A 144 9.76 5.58 8.12
C GLY A 144 10.02 5.15 9.56
N LEU A 145 11.00 4.28 9.85
CA LEU A 145 11.22 3.73 11.19
C LEU A 145 12.49 4.26 11.85
N TRP A 146 13.58 4.38 11.10
CA TRP A 146 14.89 4.75 11.62
C TRP A 146 14.91 5.99 12.52
N PRO A 147 14.28 7.13 12.16
CA PRO A 147 14.31 8.32 12.98
C PRO A 147 13.68 8.11 14.36
N PHE A 148 12.64 7.28 14.45
CA PHE A 148 11.99 6.97 15.73
C PHE A 148 12.85 6.04 16.60
N LEU A 149 13.61 5.11 16.00
CA LEU A 149 14.55 4.27 16.73
C LEU A 149 15.72 5.09 17.30
N VAL A 150 16.27 6.00 16.51
CA VAL A 150 17.34 6.90 16.96
C VAL A 150 16.87 7.76 18.11
N LEU A 151 15.72 8.44 17.97
CA LEU A 151 15.17 9.29 19.04
C LEU A 151 14.81 8.48 20.29
N GLY A 152 14.25 7.28 20.12
CA GLY A 152 13.94 6.38 21.22
C GLY A 152 15.19 5.93 21.96
N ALA A 153 16.24 5.52 21.25
CA ALA A 153 17.52 5.13 21.85
C ALA A 153 18.17 6.28 22.60
N MET A 154 18.18 7.49 22.04
CA MET A 154 18.69 8.69 22.71
C MET A 154 17.91 9.04 23.98
N GLY A 155 16.57 8.92 23.93
CA GLY A 155 15.71 9.11 25.09
C GLY A 155 15.98 8.13 26.21
N LEU A 156 16.18 6.84 25.89
CA LEU A 156 16.52 5.78 26.85
C LEU A 156 17.91 5.94 27.46
N ALA A 157 18.88 6.42 26.67
CA ALA A 157 20.23 6.70 27.13
C ALA A 157 20.35 7.96 28.01
N GLY A 158 19.24 8.69 28.24
CA GLY A 158 19.19 9.89 29.08
C GLY A 158 19.91 11.11 28.49
N ALA A 159 19.99 11.18 27.17
CA ALA A 159 20.65 12.23 26.38
C ALA A 159 22.16 12.46 26.74
N VAL A 160 22.74 11.67 27.63
CA VAL A 160 24.16 11.76 27.99
C VAL A 160 24.98 11.22 26.84
N GLY A 161 25.73 12.09 26.14
CA GLY A 161 26.55 11.73 24.98
C GLY A 161 25.82 11.66 23.66
N ALA A 162 24.55 12.07 23.57
CA ALA A 162 23.83 12.14 22.32
C ALA A 162 24.43 13.24 21.43
N ASP A 163 24.77 12.88 20.18
CA ASP A 163 25.19 13.86 19.18
C ASP A 163 24.00 14.78 18.82
N PRO A 164 24.09 16.10 19.08
CA PRO A 164 22.98 17.02 18.82
C PRO A 164 22.65 17.13 17.32
N VAL A 165 23.63 16.91 16.43
CA VAL A 165 23.41 16.93 14.99
C VAL A 165 22.59 15.71 14.58
N ALA A 166 22.96 14.51 15.05
CA ALA A 166 22.20 13.29 14.80
C ALA A 166 20.77 13.37 15.37
N ALA A 167 20.62 13.93 16.56
CA ALA A 167 19.31 14.16 17.19
C ALA A 167 18.46 15.13 16.36
N GLY A 168 19.04 16.24 15.91
CA GLY A 168 18.37 17.25 15.07
C GLY A 168 17.92 16.67 13.72
N LEU A 169 18.77 15.90 13.06
CA LEU A 169 18.45 15.24 11.79
C LEU A 169 17.31 14.21 11.96
N ALA A 170 17.40 13.36 13.00
CA ALA A 170 16.36 12.37 13.28
C ALA A 170 15.03 13.03 13.63
N ALA A 171 15.05 14.11 14.44
CA ALA A 171 13.85 14.87 14.76
C ALA A 171 13.23 15.52 13.51
N GLY A 172 14.04 16.17 12.68
CA GLY A 172 13.59 16.75 11.42
C GLY A 172 12.95 15.72 10.50
N GLN A 173 13.59 14.56 10.36
CA GLN A 173 13.04 13.45 9.57
C GLN A 173 11.72 12.92 10.16
N ALA A 174 11.63 12.73 11.47
CA ALA A 174 10.40 12.30 12.14
C ALA A 174 9.25 13.29 11.92
N VAL A 175 9.53 14.60 11.99
CA VAL A 175 8.55 15.66 11.70
C VAL A 175 8.05 15.57 10.25
N LEU A 176 8.93 15.37 9.29
CA LEU A 176 8.55 15.20 7.88
C LEU A 176 7.67 13.96 7.67
N VAL A 177 8.03 12.83 8.29
CA VAL A 177 7.25 11.59 8.22
C VAL A 177 5.87 11.79 8.84
N LEU A 178 5.78 12.34 10.03
CA LEU A 178 4.50 12.59 10.70
C LEU A 178 3.68 13.64 9.96
N GLY A 179 4.30 14.69 9.40
CA GLY A 179 3.64 15.68 8.55
C GLY A 179 3.01 15.05 7.30
N MET A 180 3.74 14.16 6.62
CA MET A 180 3.20 13.37 5.52
C MET A 180 2.03 12.49 5.97
N ARG A 181 2.15 11.83 7.15
CA ARG A 181 1.09 11.01 7.72
C ARG A 181 -0.17 11.83 8.03
N VAL A 182 0.00 13.03 8.59
CA VAL A 182 -1.09 13.99 8.83
C VAL A 182 -1.78 14.36 7.52
N ALA A 183 -1.03 14.70 6.48
CA ALA A 183 -1.58 15.07 5.18
C ALA A 183 -2.41 13.91 4.57
N ILE A 184 -1.88 12.69 4.60
CA ILE A 184 -2.58 11.51 4.08
C ILE A 184 -3.81 11.19 4.94
N ALA A 185 -3.71 11.21 6.27
CA ALA A 185 -4.82 10.95 7.16
C ALA A 185 -5.97 11.95 6.92
N SER A 186 -5.64 13.23 6.78
CA SER A 186 -6.62 14.28 6.48
C SER A 186 -7.27 14.10 5.10
N ALA A 187 -6.48 13.77 4.08
CA ALA A 187 -6.98 13.57 2.72
C ALA A 187 -7.88 12.31 2.60
N CYS A 188 -7.57 11.25 3.36
CA CYS A 188 -8.25 9.96 3.28
C CYS A 188 -9.29 9.73 4.39
N GLY A 189 -9.54 10.71 5.27
CA GLY A 189 -10.54 10.59 6.34
C GLY A 189 -10.11 9.64 7.47
N GLN A 190 -8.80 9.43 7.68
CA GLN A 190 -8.31 8.52 8.71
C GLN A 190 -8.30 9.20 10.11
N PRO A 191 -8.55 8.42 11.20
CA PRO A 191 -8.41 8.94 12.56
C PRO A 191 -6.99 9.39 12.88
N TRP A 192 -6.83 10.48 13.65
CA TRP A 192 -5.52 11.01 14.06
C TRP A 192 -4.67 10.00 14.84
N SER A 193 -5.29 9.08 15.56
CA SER A 193 -4.60 7.99 16.24
C SER A 193 -3.69 7.18 15.32
N THR A 194 -4.02 7.07 14.03
CA THR A 194 -3.21 6.34 13.04
C THR A 194 -1.89 7.02 12.75
N VAL A 195 -1.79 8.33 12.97
CA VAL A 195 -0.54 9.11 12.85
C VAL A 195 0.37 8.80 14.03
N LEU A 196 -0.17 8.83 15.24
CA LEU A 196 0.60 8.54 16.47
C LEU A 196 1.07 7.07 16.52
N LEU A 197 0.31 6.17 15.94
CA LEU A 197 0.66 4.75 15.84
C LEU A 197 1.71 4.45 14.76
N HIS A 198 2.22 5.48 14.04
CA HIS A 198 3.12 5.28 12.90
C HIS A 198 4.31 4.35 13.18
N PRO A 199 5.18 4.52 14.21
CA PRO A 199 6.32 3.64 14.40
C PRO A 199 5.91 2.18 14.69
N PHE A 200 4.83 1.96 15.41
CA PHE A 200 4.31 0.62 15.70
C PHE A 200 3.68 -0.03 14.46
N GLY A 201 2.96 0.75 13.65
CA GLY A 201 2.43 0.32 12.37
C GLY A 201 3.53 -0.11 11.41
N GLN A 202 4.64 0.63 11.39
CA GLN A 202 5.83 0.28 10.60
C GLN A 202 6.42 -1.07 11.02
N LEU A 203 6.57 -1.33 12.32
CA LEU A 203 7.02 -2.62 12.83
C LEU A 203 6.07 -3.75 12.42
N ALA A 204 4.75 -3.54 12.52
CA ALA A 204 3.75 -4.52 12.09
C ALA A 204 3.86 -4.81 10.58
N VAL A 205 4.07 -3.78 9.75
CA VAL A 205 4.27 -3.95 8.30
C VAL A 205 5.54 -4.76 7.99
N PHE A 206 6.65 -4.54 8.71
CA PHE A 206 7.84 -5.37 8.53
C PHE A 206 7.62 -6.83 8.95
N ALA A 207 6.88 -7.08 10.03
CA ALA A 207 6.52 -8.43 10.42
C ALA A 207 5.64 -9.12 9.35
N ILE A 208 4.67 -8.40 8.80
CA ILE A 208 3.84 -8.86 7.66
C ILE A 208 4.70 -9.11 6.43
N ALA A 209 5.66 -8.23 6.11
CA ALA A 209 6.58 -8.39 4.98
C ALA A 209 7.44 -9.64 5.11
N ALA A 210 8.00 -9.88 6.30
CA ALA A 210 8.76 -11.10 6.59
C ALA A 210 7.89 -12.35 6.44
N ASN A 211 6.66 -12.33 6.94
CA ASN A 211 5.72 -13.45 6.76
C ASN A 211 5.32 -13.63 5.29
N SER A 212 5.05 -12.53 4.56
CA SER A 212 4.75 -12.55 3.13
C SER A 212 5.88 -13.20 2.32
N TRP A 213 7.12 -12.85 2.64
CA TRP A 213 8.29 -13.49 2.04
C TRP A 213 8.32 -14.99 2.33
N ARG A 214 8.17 -15.38 3.61
CA ARG A 214 8.19 -16.78 4.03
C ARG A 214 7.13 -17.63 3.33
N VAL A 215 5.87 -17.21 3.33
CA VAL A 215 4.77 -17.98 2.73
C VAL A 215 4.88 -18.06 1.21
N THR A 216 5.39 -17.01 0.56
CA THR A 216 5.64 -17.02 -0.89
C THR A 216 6.81 -17.96 -1.23
N ALA A 217 7.91 -17.89 -0.50
CA ALA A 217 9.07 -18.77 -0.72
C ALA A 217 8.72 -20.26 -0.48
N ALA A 218 7.82 -20.53 0.45
CA ALA A 218 7.33 -21.89 0.74
C ALA A 218 6.23 -22.37 -0.24
N GLY A 219 5.78 -21.54 -1.19
CA GLY A 219 4.65 -21.88 -2.07
C GLY A 219 3.31 -22.07 -1.34
N GLN A 220 3.18 -21.51 -0.13
CA GLN A 220 2.04 -21.72 0.78
C GLN A 220 1.03 -20.55 0.78
N VAL A 221 1.00 -19.77 -0.29
CA VAL A 221 0.06 -18.65 -0.38
C VAL A 221 -1.36 -19.19 -0.52
N ARG A 222 -2.19 -18.93 0.49
CA ARG A 222 -3.62 -19.31 0.53
C ARG A 222 -4.51 -18.09 0.66
N TRP A 223 -5.67 -18.12 0.03
CA TRP A 223 -6.69 -17.09 0.18
C TRP A 223 -8.08 -17.66 -0.08
N LYS A 224 -9.01 -17.49 0.87
CA LYS A 224 -10.40 -17.95 0.76
C LYS A 224 -10.51 -19.40 0.24
N GLY A 225 -9.70 -20.31 0.80
CA GLY A 225 -9.69 -21.72 0.44
C GLY A 225 -8.97 -22.09 -0.87
N ARG A 226 -8.39 -21.12 -1.59
CA ARG A 226 -7.61 -21.36 -2.81
C ARG A 226 -6.12 -21.28 -2.50
N SER A 227 -5.33 -22.19 -3.10
CA SER A 227 -3.86 -22.15 -3.08
C SER A 227 -3.35 -21.49 -4.35
N TYR A 228 -2.35 -20.62 -4.22
CA TYR A 228 -1.68 -19.97 -5.34
C TYR A 228 -0.24 -20.44 -5.36
N SER A 229 0.20 -21.04 -6.47
CA SER A 229 1.62 -21.29 -6.69
C SER A 229 2.30 -19.97 -6.94
N GLY A 230 3.31 -19.63 -6.13
CA GLY A 230 4.11 -18.42 -6.30
C GLY A 230 4.76 -18.45 -7.69
N SER A 231 4.41 -17.51 -8.53
CA SER A 231 5.09 -17.18 -9.78
C SER A 231 6.02 -16.01 -9.55
#